data_c81a204bf686d71f6f1214259d0422e7
#
_entry.id   c81a204bf686d71f6f1214259d0422e7
#
_cell.length_a   1.000
_cell.length_b   1.000
_cell.length_c   1.000
_cell.angle_alpha   90.00
_cell.angle_beta   90.00
_cell.angle_gamma   90.00
#
_symmetry.space_group_name_H-M   'P 1'
#
loop_
_entity.id
_entity.type
_entity.pdbx_description
1 polymer ?
#
loop_
_entity_poly.entity_id
_entity_poly.type
_entity_poly.pdbx_seq_one_letter_code
_entity_poly.pdbx_strand_id
1 'polypeptide(L)'
;MSEVLNKVSDCVDAVFVLSVASFTQRIEHVKKQFQDHGIAFNFVFDYDPPEIDQQLLDDVFAESSMRLPHKSLVLKHIKAWQVAREQSYKRILIFEDDVFLCRDFTQKLCAGVPHIDKLDEGYLVYLGGSDTKVTDSFFLSDDVLVPQPIATTEGYITDLTAINKRLDWLDTNKVTLPADHLVRSIDSLIDIRQYWFREPLVEQGSVFGYFDTELDSSRSKHGRLYNVLRYRWNRFQRRKLRRWLVRMKLLLGMKID
;
A
#
# COMPACT_ATOMS: atom_id res chain seq x y z
N MET A 1 9.95 30.54 2.72
CA MET A 1 9.68 29.84 3.99
C MET A 1 8.87 28.61 3.63
N SER A 2 9.41 27.40 3.81
CA SER A 2 8.62 26.18 3.62
C SER A 2 7.57 26.11 4.72
N GLU A 3 6.33 25.98 4.33
CA GLU A 3 5.21 25.74 5.24
C GLU A 3 5.48 24.48 6.04
N VAL A 4 5.33 24.53 7.36
CA VAL A 4 5.59 23.36 8.22
C VAL A 4 4.37 22.46 8.16
N LEU A 5 4.47 21.36 7.43
CA LEU A 5 3.41 20.34 7.34
C LEU A 5 3.31 19.60 8.66
N ASN A 6 2.13 19.61 9.30
CA ASN A 6 1.93 19.01 10.62
C ASN A 6 0.78 17.99 10.67
N LYS A 7 -0.04 17.93 9.62
CA LYS A 7 -1.23 17.08 9.53
C LYS A 7 -1.21 16.29 8.24
N VAL A 8 -1.86 15.13 8.22
CA VAL A 8 -2.04 14.35 7.00
C VAL A 8 -2.80 15.12 5.92
N SER A 9 -3.76 15.98 6.33
CA SER A 9 -4.49 16.86 5.42
C SER A 9 -3.61 17.92 4.72
N ASP A 10 -2.41 18.18 5.23
CA ASP A 10 -1.44 19.06 4.56
C ASP A 10 -0.63 18.30 3.50
N CYS A 11 -0.70 16.96 3.54
CA CYS A 11 0.09 16.06 2.71
C CYS A 11 -0.69 15.49 1.52
N VAL A 12 -2.00 15.27 1.68
CA VAL A 12 -2.90 14.67 0.68
C VAL A 12 -4.29 15.30 0.74
N ASP A 13 -5.00 15.33 -0.39
CA ASP A 13 -6.35 15.93 -0.47
C ASP A 13 -7.41 15.01 0.16
N ALA A 14 -7.22 13.70 0.10
CA ALA A 14 -8.13 12.73 0.71
C ALA A 14 -7.40 11.48 1.17
N VAL A 15 -7.98 10.83 2.20
CA VAL A 15 -7.58 9.53 2.70
C VAL A 15 -8.75 8.56 2.54
N PHE A 16 -8.52 7.43 1.89
CA PHE A 16 -9.50 6.37 1.73
C PHE A 16 -9.06 5.12 2.48
N VAL A 17 -10.02 4.44 3.12
CA VAL A 17 -9.81 3.13 3.74
C VAL A 17 -10.76 2.14 3.08
N LEU A 18 -10.19 1.13 2.44
CA LEU A 18 -10.93 0.07 1.76
C LEU A 18 -11.31 -0.99 2.80
N SER A 19 -12.61 -1.17 3.03
CA SER A 19 -13.11 -2.12 4.02
C SER A 19 -14.41 -2.76 3.59
N VAL A 20 -14.78 -3.84 4.25
CA VAL A 20 -16.09 -4.49 4.14
C VAL A 20 -16.95 -4.07 5.32
N ALA A 21 -18.19 -3.66 5.10
CA ALA A 21 -19.07 -3.10 6.14
C ALA A 21 -19.29 -4.06 7.34
N SER A 22 -19.21 -5.37 7.11
CA SER A 22 -19.35 -6.39 8.17
C SER A 22 -18.08 -6.58 9.00
N PHE A 23 -16.93 -6.01 8.64
CA PHE A 23 -15.66 -6.18 9.36
C PHE A 23 -15.55 -5.23 10.56
N THR A 24 -16.50 -5.31 11.49
CA THR A 24 -16.66 -4.38 12.61
C THR A 24 -15.40 -4.20 13.44
N GLN A 25 -14.65 -5.27 13.73
CA GLN A 25 -13.40 -5.18 14.50
C GLN A 25 -12.32 -4.40 13.77
N ARG A 26 -12.18 -4.57 12.44
CA ARG A 26 -11.22 -3.81 11.63
C ARG A 26 -11.62 -2.36 11.51
N ILE A 27 -12.91 -2.09 11.32
CA ILE A 27 -13.47 -0.74 11.27
C ILE A 27 -13.18 0.01 12.57
N GLU A 28 -13.44 -0.59 13.74
CA GLU A 28 -13.16 0.02 15.03
C GLU A 28 -11.65 0.22 15.26
N HIS A 29 -10.82 -0.74 14.83
CA HIS A 29 -9.36 -0.60 14.88
C HIS A 29 -8.88 0.61 14.07
N VAL A 30 -9.34 0.74 12.82
CA VAL A 30 -8.99 1.87 11.94
C VAL A 30 -9.45 3.18 12.55
N LYS A 31 -10.72 3.29 12.96
CA LYS A 31 -11.28 4.49 13.57
C LYS A 31 -10.43 4.97 14.74
N LYS A 32 -10.13 4.07 15.68
CA LYS A 32 -9.32 4.38 16.85
C LYS A 32 -7.93 4.85 16.46
N GLN A 33 -7.23 4.07 15.63
CA GLN A 33 -5.88 4.36 15.22
C GLN A 33 -5.77 5.70 14.47
N PHE A 34 -6.70 5.97 13.55
CA PHE A 34 -6.69 7.19 12.76
C PHE A 34 -7.07 8.41 13.61
N GLN A 35 -7.98 8.25 14.56
CA GLN A 35 -8.28 9.27 15.55
C GLN A 35 -7.05 9.63 16.41
N ASP A 36 -6.29 8.61 16.86
CA ASP A 36 -5.07 8.81 17.66
C ASP A 36 -3.99 9.57 16.88
N HIS A 37 -3.98 9.45 15.54
CA HIS A 37 -3.07 10.16 14.63
C HIS A 37 -3.65 11.46 14.04
N GLY A 38 -4.90 11.82 14.37
CA GLY A 38 -5.57 13.01 13.84
C GLY A 38 -5.83 12.94 12.33
N ILE A 39 -6.08 11.74 11.79
CA ILE A 39 -6.30 11.49 10.35
C ILE A 39 -7.79 11.52 10.06
N ALA A 40 -8.25 12.48 9.24
CA ALA A 40 -9.57 12.44 8.62
C ALA A 40 -9.54 11.50 7.41
N PHE A 41 -10.56 10.64 7.27
CA PHE A 41 -10.62 9.64 6.23
C PHE A 41 -12.04 9.26 5.85
N ASN A 42 -12.19 8.61 4.70
CA ASN A 42 -13.46 8.05 4.21
C ASN A 42 -13.31 6.55 4.02
N PHE A 43 -14.28 5.77 4.52
CA PHE A 43 -14.37 4.35 4.15
C PHE A 43 -14.91 4.20 2.73
N VAL A 44 -14.38 3.22 2.01
CA VAL A 44 -14.94 2.70 0.76
C VAL A 44 -15.56 1.35 1.07
N PHE A 45 -16.89 1.34 1.29
CA PHE A 45 -17.68 0.13 1.53
C PHE A 45 -18.36 -0.39 0.25
N ASP A 46 -18.30 0.39 -0.83
CA ASP A 46 -18.82 -0.04 -2.13
C ASP A 46 -18.26 -1.42 -2.52
N TYR A 47 -19.08 -2.20 -3.19
CA TYR A 47 -18.68 -3.51 -3.74
C TYR A 47 -18.31 -4.55 -2.69
N ASP A 48 -19.00 -4.62 -1.57
CA ASP A 48 -18.90 -5.75 -0.65
C ASP A 48 -19.29 -7.05 -1.37
N PRO A 49 -18.59 -8.17 -1.13
CA PRO A 49 -18.70 -9.37 -1.95
C PRO A 49 -20.15 -9.83 -2.25
N PRO A 50 -21.10 -9.80 -1.28
CA PRO A 50 -22.49 -10.21 -1.55
C PRO A 50 -23.30 -9.24 -2.44
N GLU A 51 -22.80 -8.00 -2.60
CA GLU A 51 -23.53 -6.91 -3.27
C GLU A 51 -23.03 -6.65 -4.70
N ILE A 52 -22.00 -7.37 -5.14
CA ILE A 52 -21.41 -7.14 -6.47
C ILE A 52 -22.29 -7.79 -7.54
N ASP A 53 -22.79 -6.96 -8.46
CA ASP A 53 -23.55 -7.43 -9.61
C ASP A 53 -22.67 -8.26 -10.56
N GLN A 54 -23.23 -9.34 -11.10
CA GLN A 54 -22.56 -10.22 -12.05
C GLN A 54 -22.17 -9.48 -13.34
N GLN A 55 -23.02 -8.57 -13.83
CA GLN A 55 -22.71 -7.77 -15.01
C GLN A 55 -21.44 -6.93 -14.80
N LEU A 56 -21.30 -6.29 -13.64
CA LEU A 56 -20.10 -5.53 -13.29
C LEU A 56 -18.86 -6.43 -13.25
N LEU A 57 -18.99 -7.65 -12.70
CA LEU A 57 -17.89 -8.62 -12.70
C LEU A 57 -17.46 -9.00 -14.13
N ASP A 58 -18.42 -9.22 -15.01
CA ASP A 58 -18.17 -9.58 -16.41
C ASP A 58 -17.58 -8.41 -17.21
N ASP A 59 -17.98 -7.18 -16.89
CA ASP A 59 -17.45 -5.97 -17.54
C ASP A 59 -16.01 -5.67 -17.13
N VAL A 60 -15.68 -5.79 -15.85
CA VAL A 60 -14.39 -5.39 -15.30
C VAL A 60 -13.35 -6.51 -15.36
N PHE A 61 -13.76 -7.77 -15.12
CA PHE A 61 -12.81 -8.88 -14.98
C PHE A 61 -12.82 -9.79 -16.20
N ALA A 62 -11.63 -10.25 -16.60
CA ALA A 62 -11.52 -11.39 -17.50
C ALA A 62 -11.93 -12.68 -16.74
N GLU A 63 -12.29 -13.71 -17.51
CA GLU A 63 -12.50 -15.05 -16.94
C GLU A 63 -11.23 -15.51 -16.20
N SER A 64 -11.36 -15.78 -14.92
CA SER A 64 -10.21 -16.14 -14.06
C SER A 64 -10.67 -16.90 -12.82
N SER A 65 -9.75 -17.60 -12.19
CA SER A 65 -9.93 -18.27 -10.89
C SER A 65 -9.91 -17.29 -9.69
N MET A 66 -9.89 -15.98 -9.93
CA MET A 66 -9.87 -14.98 -8.88
C MET A 66 -11.13 -15.03 -8.04
N ARG A 67 -10.99 -15.22 -6.73
CA ARG A 67 -12.11 -15.30 -5.79
C ARG A 67 -12.79 -13.95 -5.62
N LEU A 68 -14.07 -13.96 -5.29
CA LEU A 68 -14.88 -12.75 -5.13
C LEU A 68 -14.31 -11.72 -4.14
N PRO A 69 -13.72 -12.09 -2.97
CA PRO A 69 -13.08 -11.11 -2.09
C PRO A 69 -11.93 -10.35 -2.75
N HIS A 70 -11.13 -11.00 -3.61
CA HIS A 70 -10.08 -10.30 -4.36
C HIS A 70 -10.66 -9.34 -5.39
N LYS A 71 -11.74 -9.72 -6.08
CA LYS A 71 -12.46 -8.86 -7.03
C LYS A 71 -13.03 -7.63 -6.32
N SER A 72 -13.64 -7.84 -5.14
CA SER A 72 -14.15 -6.77 -4.28
C SER A 72 -13.06 -5.75 -3.94
N LEU A 73 -11.89 -6.23 -3.49
CA LEU A 73 -10.77 -5.33 -3.16
C LEU A 73 -10.30 -4.51 -4.37
N VAL A 74 -10.20 -5.13 -5.55
CA VAL A 74 -9.88 -4.42 -6.80
C VAL A 74 -10.91 -3.33 -7.10
N LEU A 75 -12.21 -3.65 -7.02
CA LEU A 75 -13.28 -2.68 -7.27
C LEU A 75 -13.25 -1.52 -6.28
N LYS A 76 -12.90 -1.76 -5.02
CA LYS A 76 -12.75 -0.70 -4.01
C LYS A 76 -11.59 0.24 -4.33
N HIS A 77 -10.47 -0.26 -4.86
CA HIS A 77 -9.38 0.58 -5.36
C HIS A 77 -9.85 1.44 -6.54
N ILE A 78 -10.53 0.82 -7.52
CA ILE A 78 -11.09 1.54 -8.68
C ILE A 78 -12.06 2.64 -8.21
N LYS A 79 -12.95 2.35 -7.25
CA LYS A 79 -13.85 3.34 -6.67
C LYS A 79 -13.13 4.52 -6.04
N ALA A 80 -12.10 4.26 -5.24
CA ALA A 80 -11.29 5.34 -4.65
C ALA A 80 -10.65 6.23 -5.73
N TRP A 81 -10.13 5.63 -6.82
CA TRP A 81 -9.58 6.37 -7.95
C TRP A 81 -10.65 7.17 -8.70
N GLN A 82 -11.85 6.60 -8.92
CA GLN A 82 -12.97 7.31 -9.56
C GLN A 82 -13.39 8.53 -8.76
N VAL A 83 -13.56 8.40 -7.43
CA VAL A 83 -13.87 9.53 -6.54
C VAL A 83 -12.77 10.59 -6.61
N ALA A 84 -11.51 10.18 -6.61
CA ALA A 84 -10.39 11.12 -6.68
C ALA A 84 -10.38 11.90 -8.02
N ARG A 85 -10.68 11.23 -9.15
CA ARG A 85 -10.81 11.87 -10.47
C ARG A 85 -11.99 12.84 -10.50
N GLU A 86 -13.15 12.42 -10.01
CA GLU A 86 -14.38 13.23 -9.97
C GLU A 86 -14.20 14.50 -9.12
N GLN A 87 -13.52 14.40 -7.98
CA GLN A 87 -13.23 15.51 -7.08
C GLN A 87 -11.97 16.30 -7.47
N SER A 88 -11.25 15.89 -8.51
CA SER A 88 -9.99 16.49 -8.94
C SER A 88 -8.93 16.56 -7.83
N TYR A 89 -8.88 15.57 -6.97
CA TYR A 89 -7.86 15.46 -5.93
C TYR A 89 -6.48 15.26 -6.57
N LYS A 90 -5.54 16.13 -6.26
CA LYS A 90 -4.18 16.07 -6.81
C LYS A 90 -3.40 14.87 -6.30
N ARG A 91 -3.63 14.51 -5.04
CA ARG A 91 -2.92 13.41 -4.36
C ARG A 91 -3.83 12.78 -3.32
N ILE A 92 -3.92 11.46 -3.34
CA ILE A 92 -4.69 10.70 -2.35
C ILE A 92 -3.82 9.68 -1.64
N LEU A 93 -4.27 9.27 -0.46
CA LEU A 93 -3.70 8.21 0.34
C LEU A 93 -4.75 7.10 0.50
N ILE A 94 -4.39 5.87 0.14
CA ILE A 94 -5.26 4.71 0.24
C ILE A 94 -4.66 3.72 1.24
N PHE A 95 -5.52 3.14 2.09
CA PHE A 95 -5.20 2.06 3.02
C PHE A 95 -6.17 0.89 2.89
N GLU A 96 -5.70 -0.31 3.20
CA GLU A 96 -6.55 -1.45 3.55
C GLU A 96 -6.93 -1.38 5.04
N ASP A 97 -7.99 -2.06 5.44
CA ASP A 97 -8.59 -1.96 6.78
C ASP A 97 -7.83 -2.72 7.88
N ASP A 98 -6.84 -3.51 7.50
CA ASP A 98 -5.98 -4.23 8.45
C ASP A 98 -4.61 -3.56 8.69
N VAL A 99 -4.47 -2.30 8.29
CA VAL A 99 -3.24 -1.54 8.41
C VAL A 99 -2.92 -1.17 9.86
N PHE A 100 -1.64 -1.22 10.23
CA PHE A 100 -1.08 -0.67 11.46
C PHE A 100 -0.12 0.46 11.12
N LEU A 101 -0.42 1.67 11.60
CA LEU A 101 0.45 2.84 11.44
C LEU A 101 1.63 2.77 12.42
N CYS A 102 2.81 3.21 12.01
CA CYS A 102 3.91 3.41 12.96
C CYS A 102 3.58 4.55 13.94
N ARG A 103 4.20 4.53 15.13
CA ARG A 103 3.90 5.48 16.22
C ARG A 103 3.97 6.95 15.80
N ASP A 104 4.90 7.30 14.94
CA ASP A 104 5.19 8.65 14.45
C ASP A 104 4.80 8.83 12.97
N PHE A 105 3.70 8.16 12.57
CA PHE A 105 3.22 8.10 11.18
C PHE A 105 3.08 9.49 10.57
N THR A 106 2.28 10.38 11.18
CA THR A 106 2.01 11.72 10.66
C THR A 106 3.29 12.53 10.48
N GLN A 107 4.17 12.51 11.48
CA GLN A 107 5.44 13.22 11.42
C GLN A 107 6.33 12.72 10.28
N LYS A 108 6.45 11.39 10.13
CA LYS A 108 7.28 10.77 9.08
C LYS A 108 6.68 11.00 7.69
N LEU A 109 5.36 10.91 7.56
CA LEU A 109 4.69 11.19 6.30
C LEU A 109 4.95 12.64 5.87
N CYS A 110 4.69 13.61 6.76
CA CYS A 110 4.94 15.03 6.49
C CYS A 110 6.41 15.31 6.15
N ALA A 111 7.35 14.67 6.82
CA ALA A 111 8.78 14.78 6.49
C ALA A 111 9.13 14.18 5.10
N GLY A 112 8.35 13.22 4.63
CA GLY A 112 8.52 12.58 3.32
C GLY A 112 7.93 13.40 2.16
N VAL A 113 6.91 14.23 2.40
CA VAL A 113 6.21 15.00 1.35
C VAL A 113 7.14 15.85 0.48
N PRO A 114 8.12 16.60 1.02
CA PRO A 114 9.06 17.36 0.19
C PRO A 114 9.88 16.50 -0.79
N HIS A 115 10.01 15.19 -0.54
CA HIS A 115 10.64 14.25 -1.47
C HIS A 115 9.64 13.78 -2.53
N ILE A 116 8.36 13.62 -2.17
CA ILE A 116 7.27 13.29 -3.10
C ILE A 116 7.02 14.46 -4.06
N ASP A 117 7.06 15.70 -3.57
CA ASP A 117 6.85 16.91 -4.36
C ASP A 117 7.92 17.16 -5.44
N LYS A 118 9.05 16.45 -5.36
CA LYS A 118 10.11 16.47 -6.39
C LYS A 118 9.93 15.41 -7.46
N LEU A 119 8.98 14.50 -7.29
CA LEU A 119 8.67 13.49 -8.29
C LEU A 119 7.93 14.13 -9.46
N ASP A 120 8.22 13.66 -10.66
CA ASP A 120 7.39 14.01 -11.80
C ASP A 120 6.03 13.32 -11.67
N GLU A 121 5.00 13.92 -12.21
CA GLU A 121 3.63 13.40 -12.18
C GLU A 121 3.51 11.99 -12.78
N GLY A 122 2.54 11.24 -12.34
CA GLY A 122 2.34 9.84 -12.69
C GLY A 122 3.15 8.91 -11.79
N TYR A 123 2.94 9.00 -10.47
CA TYR A 123 3.64 8.18 -9.50
C TYR A 123 2.72 7.42 -8.54
N LEU A 124 3.32 6.40 -7.94
CA LEU A 124 2.82 5.69 -6.77
C LEU A 124 3.95 5.58 -5.74
N VAL A 125 3.64 5.83 -4.46
CA VAL A 125 4.58 5.70 -3.35
C VAL A 125 4.02 4.72 -2.32
N TYR A 126 4.65 3.56 -2.20
CA TYR A 126 4.29 2.55 -1.22
C TYR A 126 4.74 2.94 0.19
N LEU A 127 3.87 2.75 1.17
CA LEU A 127 4.14 3.02 2.59
C LEU A 127 4.45 1.76 3.40
N GLY A 128 4.04 0.61 2.91
CA GLY A 128 4.15 -0.69 3.58
C GLY A 128 5.28 -1.57 3.06
N GLY A 129 5.09 -2.90 3.10
CA GLY A 129 6.02 -3.87 2.53
C GLY A 129 7.29 -4.09 3.36
N SER A 130 7.20 -4.02 4.67
CA SER A 130 8.37 -4.08 5.58
C SER A 130 9.16 -5.39 5.50
N ASP A 131 8.57 -6.47 4.98
CA ASP A 131 9.23 -7.75 4.77
C ASP A 131 9.69 -7.99 3.32
N THR A 132 9.60 -6.98 2.44
CA THR A 132 10.11 -7.05 1.07
C THR A 132 11.60 -7.31 1.04
N LYS A 133 12.04 -8.20 0.15
CA LYS A 133 13.48 -8.42 -0.11
C LYS A 133 14.06 -7.22 -0.83
N VAL A 134 15.22 -6.78 -0.36
CA VAL A 134 15.96 -5.65 -0.94
C VAL A 134 17.35 -6.09 -1.37
N THR A 135 17.94 -5.38 -2.32
CA THR A 135 19.35 -5.55 -2.73
C THR A 135 20.30 -5.00 -1.69
N ASP A 136 21.57 -5.34 -1.77
CA ASP A 136 22.58 -4.77 -0.87
C ASP A 136 22.72 -3.26 -1.12
N SER A 137 22.60 -2.81 -2.37
CA SER A 137 22.62 -1.39 -2.77
C SER A 137 21.53 -0.56 -2.09
N PHE A 138 20.40 -1.15 -1.71
CA PHE A 138 19.36 -0.47 -0.93
C PHE A 138 19.91 0.16 0.38
N PHE A 139 20.94 -0.44 0.98
CA PHE A 139 21.50 0.03 2.24
C PHE A 139 22.64 1.05 2.08
N LEU A 140 22.99 1.40 0.82
CA LEU A 140 24.07 2.34 0.49
C LEU A 140 23.58 3.79 0.33
N SER A 141 22.27 3.98 0.11
CA SER A 141 21.66 5.31 -0.01
C SER A 141 20.90 5.65 1.27
N ASP A 142 20.80 6.92 1.57
CA ASP A 142 19.98 7.49 2.64
C ASP A 142 18.72 8.18 2.09
N ASP A 143 18.38 7.97 0.80
CA ASP A 143 17.18 8.52 0.19
C ASP A 143 15.92 8.07 0.94
N VAL A 144 14.99 8.99 1.16
CA VAL A 144 13.71 8.73 1.83
C VAL A 144 12.82 7.83 0.94
N LEU A 145 12.85 8.07 -0.37
CA LEU A 145 12.12 7.29 -1.37
C LEU A 145 13.10 6.47 -2.21
N VAL A 146 12.75 5.23 -2.46
CA VAL A 146 13.53 4.31 -3.29
C VAL A 146 12.72 3.96 -4.54
N PRO A 147 13.25 4.13 -5.77
CA PRO A 147 12.57 3.73 -6.99
C PRO A 147 12.54 2.19 -7.08
N GLN A 148 11.51 1.59 -6.52
CA GLN A 148 11.34 0.14 -6.47
C GLN A 148 9.86 -0.24 -6.44
N PRO A 149 9.36 -1.02 -7.42
CA PRO A 149 8.04 -1.62 -7.36
C PRO A 149 8.00 -2.72 -6.29
N ILE A 150 6.95 -2.71 -5.49
CA ILE A 150 6.67 -3.78 -4.53
C ILE A 150 5.24 -4.31 -4.73
N ALA A 151 4.96 -5.52 -4.31
CA ALA A 151 3.64 -6.13 -4.44
C ALA A 151 2.91 -6.04 -3.10
N THR A 152 2.36 -4.85 -2.81
CA THR A 152 1.50 -4.62 -1.65
C THR A 152 0.60 -3.42 -1.89
N THR A 153 -0.63 -3.44 -1.38
CA THR A 153 -1.58 -2.33 -1.43
C THR A 153 -2.07 -1.91 -0.05
N GLU A 154 -1.44 -2.41 1.01
CA GLU A 154 -1.79 -2.13 2.41
C GLU A 154 -1.79 -0.64 2.75
N GLY A 155 -0.97 0.17 2.06
CA GLY A 155 -0.97 1.62 2.14
C GLY A 155 -0.09 2.24 1.06
N TYR A 156 -0.64 3.20 0.30
CA TYR A 156 0.11 3.92 -0.73
C TYR A 156 -0.46 5.31 -1.02
N ILE A 157 0.41 6.18 -1.52
CA ILE A 157 0.06 7.50 -2.07
C ILE A 157 0.15 7.43 -3.58
N THR A 158 -0.79 8.09 -4.27
CA THR A 158 -0.75 8.24 -5.72
C THR A 158 -1.34 9.59 -6.14
N ASP A 159 -0.89 10.10 -7.28
CA ASP A 159 -1.33 11.39 -7.83
C ASP A 159 -2.46 11.22 -8.87
N LEU A 160 -3.09 12.33 -9.22
CA LEU A 160 -4.20 12.36 -10.18
C LEU A 160 -3.79 11.88 -11.57
N THR A 161 -2.57 12.18 -11.99
CA THR A 161 -2.04 11.75 -13.30
C THR A 161 -1.94 10.21 -13.37
N ALA A 162 -1.43 9.56 -12.33
CA ALA A 162 -1.41 8.11 -12.24
C ALA A 162 -2.81 7.50 -12.15
N ILE A 163 -3.73 8.15 -11.41
CA ILE A 163 -5.12 7.72 -11.30
C ILE A 163 -5.79 7.74 -12.69
N ASN A 164 -5.67 8.83 -13.42
CA ASN A 164 -6.26 8.95 -14.76
C ASN A 164 -5.69 7.86 -15.70
N LYS A 165 -4.39 7.68 -15.75
CA LYS A 165 -3.76 6.62 -16.56
C LYS A 165 -4.30 5.23 -16.24
N ARG A 166 -4.52 4.89 -14.95
CA ARG A 166 -5.09 3.58 -14.54
C ARG A 166 -6.54 3.43 -14.97
N LEU A 167 -7.35 4.47 -14.77
CA LEU A 167 -8.77 4.43 -15.14
C LEU A 167 -8.94 4.36 -16.67
N ASP A 168 -8.14 5.13 -17.44
CA ASP A 168 -8.16 5.08 -18.90
C ASP A 168 -7.70 3.70 -19.43
N TRP A 169 -6.73 3.06 -18.76
CA TRP A 169 -6.35 1.68 -19.08
C TRP A 169 -7.50 0.69 -18.82
N LEU A 170 -8.24 0.86 -17.71
CA LEU A 170 -9.38 0.01 -17.35
C LEU A 170 -10.56 0.16 -18.30
N ASP A 171 -10.71 1.31 -18.97
CA ASP A 171 -11.79 1.52 -19.97
C ASP A 171 -11.66 0.58 -21.18
N THR A 172 -10.47 0.05 -21.45
CA THR A 172 -10.20 -0.80 -22.61
C THR A 172 -9.63 -2.17 -22.28
N ASN A 173 -9.35 -2.44 -20.99
CA ASN A 173 -8.73 -3.69 -20.57
C ASN A 173 -9.49 -4.31 -19.40
N LYS A 174 -9.49 -5.64 -19.35
CA LYS A 174 -10.06 -6.40 -18.24
C LYS A 174 -9.00 -6.81 -17.23
N VAL A 175 -9.42 -6.84 -15.97
CA VAL A 175 -8.58 -7.22 -14.84
C VAL A 175 -8.41 -8.74 -14.76
N THR A 176 -7.16 -9.18 -14.59
CA THR A 176 -6.80 -10.61 -14.45
C THR A 176 -6.09 -10.93 -13.14
N LEU A 177 -5.65 -9.91 -12.40
CA LEU A 177 -4.78 -10.05 -11.22
C LEU A 177 -5.41 -9.45 -9.95
N PRO A 178 -5.10 -9.97 -8.76
CA PRO A 178 -5.41 -9.32 -7.49
C PRO A 178 -4.79 -7.93 -7.37
N ALA A 179 -5.32 -7.08 -6.50
CA ALA A 179 -5.03 -5.66 -6.42
C ALA A 179 -3.53 -5.32 -6.35
N ASP A 180 -2.76 -6.00 -5.49
CA ASP A 180 -1.34 -5.78 -5.29
C ASP A 180 -0.50 -6.09 -6.54
N HIS A 181 -0.78 -7.20 -7.21
CA HIS A 181 -0.15 -7.55 -8.48
C HIS A 181 -0.67 -6.73 -9.64
N LEU A 182 -1.97 -6.39 -9.65
CA LEU A 182 -2.60 -5.58 -10.68
C LEU A 182 -1.99 -4.18 -10.71
N VAL A 183 -1.98 -3.46 -9.60
CA VAL A 183 -1.42 -2.11 -9.51
C VAL A 183 0.03 -2.11 -9.99
N ARG A 184 0.85 -3.03 -9.49
CA ARG A 184 2.25 -3.17 -9.92
C ARG A 184 2.38 -3.42 -11.42
N SER A 185 1.52 -4.27 -12.00
CA SER A 185 1.56 -4.65 -13.41
C SER A 185 1.08 -3.52 -14.31
N ILE A 186 -0.07 -2.90 -14.00
CA ILE A 186 -0.59 -1.76 -14.78
C ILE A 186 0.41 -0.62 -14.77
N ASP A 187 0.89 -0.22 -13.61
CA ASP A 187 1.81 0.90 -13.46
C ASP A 187 3.07 0.74 -14.32
N SER A 188 3.56 -0.50 -14.43
CA SER A 188 4.71 -0.80 -15.29
C SER A 188 4.39 -0.72 -16.79
N LEU A 189 3.13 -1.00 -17.19
CA LEU A 189 2.70 -0.97 -18.59
C LEU A 189 2.41 0.45 -19.08
N ILE A 190 1.92 1.34 -18.22
CA ILE A 190 1.45 2.68 -18.57
C ILE A 190 2.37 3.79 -18.05
N ASP A 191 3.60 3.46 -17.77
CA ASP A 191 4.64 4.40 -17.33
C ASP A 191 4.21 5.23 -16.12
N ILE A 192 3.79 4.54 -15.05
CA ILE A 192 3.64 5.10 -13.71
C ILE A 192 4.86 4.70 -12.90
N ARG A 193 5.57 5.70 -12.38
CA ARG A 193 6.76 5.46 -11.59
C ARG A 193 6.41 5.02 -10.19
N GLN A 194 7.04 3.93 -9.74
CA GLN A 194 6.77 3.33 -8.44
C GLN A 194 7.95 3.59 -7.51
N TYR A 195 7.64 4.16 -6.36
CA TYR A 195 8.59 4.46 -5.29
C TYR A 195 8.15 3.77 -4.01
N TRP A 196 9.06 3.62 -3.10
CA TRP A 196 8.85 3.00 -1.81
C TRP A 196 9.50 3.81 -0.71
N PHE A 197 8.76 4.09 0.38
CA PHE A 197 9.37 4.64 1.58
C PHE A 197 10.42 3.66 2.11
N ARG A 198 11.66 4.11 2.21
CA ARG A 198 12.78 3.29 2.70
C ARG A 198 12.50 2.70 4.07
N GLU A 199 11.94 3.50 4.97
CA GLU A 199 11.38 3.04 6.23
C GLU A 199 9.87 2.92 6.08
N PRO A 200 9.30 1.70 6.04
CA PRO A 200 7.86 1.52 5.95
C PRO A 200 7.14 2.23 7.10
N LEU A 201 6.09 2.98 6.75
CA LEU A 201 5.27 3.74 7.69
C LEU A 201 4.10 2.92 8.21
N VAL A 202 3.76 1.84 7.51
CA VAL A 202 2.64 0.96 7.84
C VAL A 202 3.04 -0.51 7.78
N GLU A 203 2.27 -1.33 8.46
CA GLU A 203 2.40 -2.78 8.48
C GLU A 203 1.03 -3.43 8.38
N GLN A 204 0.94 -4.62 7.81
CA GLN A 204 -0.32 -5.34 7.62
C GLN A 204 -0.66 -6.21 8.83
N GLY A 205 -1.83 -6.00 9.44
CA GLY A 205 -2.25 -6.69 10.66
C GLY A 205 -2.56 -8.17 10.46
N SER A 206 -3.03 -8.56 9.29
CA SER A 206 -3.26 -9.98 8.95
C SER A 206 -1.96 -10.79 8.97
N VAL A 207 -0.80 -10.18 8.69
CA VAL A 207 0.52 -10.83 8.80
C VAL A 207 0.87 -11.13 10.26
N PHE A 208 0.43 -10.26 11.19
CA PHE A 208 0.61 -10.47 12.63
C PHE A 208 -0.46 -11.38 13.26
N GLY A 209 -1.47 -11.81 12.47
CA GLY A 209 -2.58 -12.61 12.96
C GLY A 209 -3.51 -11.86 13.93
N TYR A 210 -3.55 -10.52 13.85
CA TYR A 210 -4.52 -9.72 14.60
C TYR A 210 -5.93 -9.83 14.03
N PHE A 211 -6.02 -10.06 12.72
CA PHE A 211 -7.29 -10.22 12.01
C PHE A 211 -7.25 -11.50 11.18
N ASP A 212 -8.41 -12.14 11.06
CA ASP A 212 -8.59 -13.22 10.10
C ASP A 212 -8.52 -12.65 8.67
N THR A 213 -8.00 -13.45 7.76
CA THR A 213 -7.91 -13.08 6.35
C THR A 213 -8.81 -13.97 5.51
N GLU A 214 -9.71 -13.36 4.74
CA GLU A 214 -10.51 -14.07 3.75
C GLU A 214 -9.74 -14.31 2.44
N LEU A 215 -8.65 -13.56 2.24
CA LEU A 215 -7.87 -13.58 1.02
C LEU A 215 -6.85 -14.72 0.96
N ASP A 216 -6.32 -15.16 2.09
CA ASP A 216 -5.25 -16.18 2.13
C ASP A 216 -5.53 -17.31 3.12
N SER A 217 -6.09 -18.40 2.60
CA SER A 217 -6.35 -19.61 3.39
C SER A 217 -5.05 -20.35 3.82
N SER A 218 -3.91 -20.03 3.23
CA SER A 218 -2.63 -20.65 3.61
C SER A 218 -2.09 -20.15 4.94
N ARG A 219 -2.43 -18.92 5.31
CA ARG A 219 -2.03 -18.29 6.60
C ARG A 219 -2.75 -18.90 7.79
N SER A 220 -3.93 -19.50 7.60
CA SER A 220 -4.69 -20.18 8.66
C SER A 220 -4.07 -21.54 9.08
N LYS A 221 -3.22 -22.15 8.25
CA LYS A 221 -2.63 -23.46 8.50
C LYS A 221 -1.55 -23.47 9.60
N HIS A 222 -0.96 -22.32 9.90
CA HIS A 222 0.06 -22.18 10.93
C HIS A 222 -0.46 -21.25 12.02
N GLY A 223 -0.31 -21.62 13.29
CA GLY A 223 -0.81 -20.85 14.40
C GLY A 223 -0.30 -19.39 14.39
N ARG A 224 -1.11 -18.46 14.95
CA ARG A 224 -0.81 -17.02 15.03
C ARG A 224 0.61 -16.71 15.50
N LEU A 225 1.07 -17.39 16.56
CA LEU A 225 2.41 -17.19 17.11
C LEU A 225 3.53 -17.48 16.09
N TYR A 226 3.38 -18.56 15.33
CA TYR A 226 4.34 -18.93 14.29
C TYR A 226 4.43 -17.87 13.19
N ASN A 227 3.28 -17.36 12.71
CA ASN A 227 3.24 -16.32 11.67
C ASN A 227 3.91 -15.04 12.16
N VAL A 228 3.64 -14.61 13.39
CA VAL A 228 4.26 -13.43 14.01
C VAL A 228 5.78 -13.61 14.15
N LEU A 229 6.24 -14.76 14.65
CA LEU A 229 7.67 -15.04 14.82
C LEU A 229 8.38 -15.09 13.46
N ARG A 230 7.78 -15.76 12.48
CA ARG A 230 8.30 -15.84 11.10
C ARG A 230 8.42 -14.46 10.48
N TYR A 231 7.39 -13.63 10.58
CA TYR A 231 7.41 -12.27 10.06
C TYR A 231 8.49 -11.41 10.72
N ARG A 232 8.55 -11.41 12.07
CA ARG A 232 9.57 -10.68 12.83
C ARG A 232 10.99 -11.13 12.47
N TRP A 233 11.19 -12.42 12.28
CA TRP A 233 12.45 -13.01 11.86
C TRP A 233 12.84 -12.58 10.44
N ASN A 234 11.90 -12.66 9.49
CA ASN A 234 12.12 -12.21 8.12
C ASN A 234 12.49 -10.72 8.07
N ARG A 235 11.74 -9.88 8.80
CA ARG A 235 12.01 -8.45 8.91
C ARG A 235 13.39 -8.18 9.52
N PHE A 236 13.74 -8.86 10.59
CA PHE A 236 15.06 -8.76 11.22
C PHE A 236 16.17 -9.12 10.24
N GLN A 237 16.07 -10.29 9.58
CA GLN A 237 17.07 -10.74 8.62
C GLN A 237 17.20 -9.78 7.43
N ARG A 238 16.07 -9.36 6.83
CA ARG A 238 16.06 -8.56 5.61
C ARG A 238 16.43 -7.10 5.84
N ARG A 239 16.24 -6.58 7.04
CA ARG A 239 16.51 -5.18 7.37
C ARG A 239 17.73 -5.00 8.25
N LYS A 240 17.75 -5.55 9.46
CA LYS A 240 18.82 -5.30 10.42
C LYS A 240 20.08 -6.12 10.15
N LEU A 241 19.94 -7.44 10.01
CA LEU A 241 21.08 -8.32 9.78
C LEU A 241 21.76 -8.01 8.44
N ARG A 242 20.95 -7.85 7.37
CA ARG A 242 21.49 -7.52 6.05
C ARG A 242 22.19 -6.16 6.02
N ARG A 243 21.60 -5.13 6.65
CA ARG A 243 22.26 -3.81 6.80
C ARG A 243 23.64 -3.94 7.48
N TRP A 244 23.69 -4.74 8.55
CA TRP A 244 24.96 -5.00 9.24
C TRP A 244 25.97 -5.73 8.34
N LEU A 245 25.53 -6.77 7.62
CA LEU A 245 26.39 -7.50 6.68
C LEU A 245 26.92 -6.60 5.55
N VAL A 246 26.10 -5.73 4.98
CA VAL A 246 26.51 -4.78 3.94
C VAL A 246 27.57 -3.81 4.49
N ARG A 247 27.38 -3.30 5.71
CA ARG A 247 28.41 -2.46 6.36
C ARG A 247 29.73 -3.20 6.58
N MET A 248 29.67 -4.47 6.98
CA MET A 248 30.88 -5.30 7.12
C MET A 248 31.56 -5.55 5.77
N LYS A 249 30.81 -5.83 4.71
CA LYS A 249 31.35 -5.97 3.35
C LYS A 249 32.08 -4.70 2.92
N LEU A 250 31.50 -3.51 3.16
CA LEU A 250 32.15 -2.22 2.87
C LEU A 250 33.47 -2.05 3.62
N LEU A 251 33.49 -2.35 4.92
CA LEU A 251 34.70 -2.24 5.74
C LEU A 251 35.83 -3.18 5.28
N LEU A 252 35.45 -4.35 4.72
CA LEU A 252 36.39 -5.35 4.22
C LEU A 252 36.76 -5.16 2.73
N GLY A 253 36.27 -4.09 2.07
CA GLY A 253 36.52 -3.83 0.66
C GLY A 253 35.91 -4.87 -0.31
N MET A 254 34.88 -5.61 0.13
CA MET A 254 34.21 -6.61 -0.69
C MET A 254 33.21 -5.97 -1.66
N LYS A 255 33.01 -6.59 -2.83
CA LYS A 255 31.96 -6.17 -3.77
C LYS A 255 30.58 -6.27 -3.15
N ILE A 256 29.74 -5.29 -3.49
CA ILE A 256 28.34 -5.18 -3.09
C ILE A 256 27.50 -5.35 -4.35
N ASP A 257 26.52 -6.25 -4.30
CA ASP A 257 25.60 -6.54 -5.41
C ASP A 257 24.44 -5.53 -5.46
#